data_9cdc0c23c7affbfd188cb46ae62bb725
#
_entry.id   9cdc0c23c7affbfd188cb46ae62bb725
#
_cell.length_a   1.000
_cell.length_b   1.000
_cell.length_c   1.000
_cell.angle_alpha   90.00
_cell.angle_beta   90.00
_cell.angle_gamma   90.00
#
_symmetry.space_group_name_H-M   'P 1'
#
loop_
_entity.id
_entity.type
_entity.pdbx_description
1 polymer ?
#
loop_
_entity_poly.entity_id
_entity_poly.type
_entity_poly.pdbx_seq_one_letter_code
_entity_poly.pdbx_strand_id
1 'polypeptide(L)'
;MYAHVVSLGVTGLDGYPVTVETHISGGLPKFAMVGLPDSAVKESSERVRSAIKNLNCPWPASHVTVNLAPADVRKTGSLYDLPVFIGILAAQQYIPQPEPHQAFLGELGLDGTLRPIAGALPMALAAQKAGVTELFVPAENAAEAAVAEQLTVYPARSAADVIRHLAGQAKLSPASRTGYDAAGQWLGPDFADVRGQAEARRALEVAAAGGHNLLMVGPPGTGKSMLAKRLPSILPEMSFEEAVETTKIHSAAGFLPSGVPLLKNRVFRSPHHSISMAGLTGGGSTPRPGEISLAHNGVLFMDELPQFTRPAMESLRQPLEDGVITISRAGGRATYPSSFMLIGAMNPCPCGYFGHPTRACTCSQTKVSLYLNKISGPLLDRMDLQVEVPPVEYDRMADARPAESSAEVRRRVEAARQIQRRRYAGTGVTCNARLTPALLKKYCVLTPEADRLLAAAYERMGLSGRSYDRLLRVARTIADLAGSEQIGPDHVAEAIQFRNLDRKYWQVTAKEL
;
A
#
# COMPACT_ATOMS: atom_id res chain seq x y z
N MET A 1 -34.38 -7.76 30.38
CA MET A 1 -32.98 -8.01 30.69
C MET A 1 -32.13 -7.18 29.70
N TYR A 2 -31.04 -6.59 30.17
CA TYR A 2 -30.21 -5.68 29.36
C TYR A 2 -28.73 -6.00 29.56
N ALA A 3 -27.97 -5.91 28.49
CA ALA A 3 -26.49 -5.98 28.52
C ALA A 3 -25.92 -5.04 27.44
N HIS A 4 -24.72 -4.57 27.65
CA HIS A 4 -23.95 -3.85 26.65
C HIS A 4 -22.54 -4.42 26.53
N VAL A 5 -22.02 -4.47 25.31
CA VAL A 5 -20.70 -5.03 24.99
C VAL A 5 -19.99 -4.06 24.06
N VAL A 6 -18.71 -3.79 24.35
CA VAL A 6 -17.89 -2.94 23.48
C VAL A 6 -17.36 -3.74 22.31
N SER A 7 -17.47 -3.17 21.13
CA SER A 7 -16.92 -3.65 19.87
C SER A 7 -16.30 -2.50 19.10
N LEU A 8 -15.77 -2.77 17.92
CA LEU A 8 -15.19 -1.76 17.04
C LEU A 8 -15.75 -1.95 15.63
N GLY A 9 -15.75 -0.87 14.86
CA GLY A 9 -15.99 -0.88 13.43
C GLY A 9 -14.85 -0.21 12.69
N VAL A 10 -14.82 -0.33 11.37
CA VAL A 10 -13.85 0.34 10.51
C VAL A 10 -14.54 1.02 9.33
N THR A 11 -14.14 2.26 9.05
CA THR A 11 -14.57 3.00 7.86
C THR A 11 -13.31 3.52 7.17
N GLY A 12 -13.04 3.06 5.95
CA GLY A 12 -11.76 3.33 5.30
C GLY A 12 -10.60 2.71 6.09
N LEU A 13 -9.76 3.54 6.72
CA LEU A 13 -8.65 3.13 7.59
C LEU A 13 -8.87 3.52 9.05
N ASP A 14 -9.99 4.17 9.35
CA ASP A 14 -10.27 4.65 10.68
C ASP A 14 -11.20 3.68 11.42
N GLY A 15 -10.69 3.13 12.50
CA GLY A 15 -11.50 2.37 13.45
C GLY A 15 -12.32 3.31 14.33
N TYR A 16 -13.49 2.87 14.76
CA TYR A 16 -14.36 3.58 15.70
C TYR A 16 -15.01 2.63 16.69
N PRO A 17 -15.31 3.06 17.93
CA PRO A 17 -16.00 2.23 18.91
C PRO A 17 -17.46 2.01 18.50
N VAL A 18 -17.95 0.79 18.78
CA VAL A 18 -19.34 0.37 18.62
C VAL A 18 -19.81 -0.24 19.91
N THR A 19 -20.93 0.24 20.44
CA THR A 19 -21.59 -0.39 21.57
C THR A 19 -22.70 -1.32 21.07
N VAL A 20 -22.60 -2.59 21.41
CA VAL A 20 -23.62 -3.61 21.12
C VAL A 20 -24.52 -3.71 22.34
N GLU A 21 -25.71 -3.12 22.25
CA GLU A 21 -26.73 -3.13 23.31
C GLU A 21 -27.72 -4.24 23.04
N THR A 22 -27.89 -5.15 23.98
CA THR A 22 -28.82 -6.27 23.85
C THR A 22 -29.93 -6.15 24.90
N HIS A 23 -31.17 -6.13 24.44
CA HIS A 23 -32.36 -6.10 25.26
C HIS A 23 -33.24 -7.34 25.01
N ILE A 24 -33.56 -8.06 26.07
CA ILE A 24 -34.47 -9.22 26.06
C ILE A 24 -35.73 -8.85 26.82
N SER A 25 -36.87 -8.81 26.11
CA SER A 25 -38.20 -8.46 26.66
C SER A 25 -39.15 -9.63 26.49
N GLY A 26 -40.22 -9.65 27.29
CA GLY A 26 -41.30 -10.61 27.14
C GLY A 26 -42.02 -10.48 25.77
N GLY A 27 -42.67 -11.55 25.32
CA GLY A 27 -43.43 -11.58 24.08
C GLY A 27 -43.04 -12.75 23.17
N LEU A 28 -43.62 -12.76 21.96
CA LEU A 28 -43.32 -13.80 20.99
C LEU A 28 -41.86 -13.79 20.58
N PRO A 29 -41.23 -14.96 20.40
CA PRO A 29 -39.84 -15.08 19.99
C PRO A 29 -39.59 -14.33 18.67
N LYS A 30 -38.76 -13.29 18.73
CA LYS A 30 -38.36 -12.47 17.59
C LYS A 30 -36.96 -11.98 17.81
N PHE A 31 -36.17 -11.87 16.73
CA PHE A 31 -34.86 -11.23 16.74
C PHE A 31 -34.93 -9.98 15.87
N ALA A 32 -34.52 -8.84 16.42
CA ALA A 32 -34.44 -7.57 15.73
C ALA A 32 -33.06 -6.96 15.89
N MET A 33 -32.46 -6.48 14.78
CA MET A 33 -31.18 -5.77 14.78
C MET A 33 -31.37 -4.37 14.22
N VAL A 34 -30.93 -3.37 14.97
CA VAL A 34 -31.05 -1.93 14.63
C VAL A 34 -29.67 -1.25 14.70
N GLY A 35 -29.55 0.01 14.27
CA GLY A 35 -28.28 0.75 14.24
C GLY A 35 -27.58 0.71 12.86
N LEU A 36 -28.38 0.78 11.78
CA LEU A 36 -27.91 0.77 10.38
C LEU A 36 -27.06 -0.44 9.98
N PRO A 37 -27.47 -1.68 10.31
CA PRO A 37 -26.77 -2.89 9.88
C PRO A 37 -26.90 -3.09 8.36
N ASP A 38 -25.82 -3.54 7.68
CA ASP A 38 -25.87 -4.05 6.32
C ASP A 38 -26.49 -5.46 6.27
N SER A 39 -26.56 -6.07 5.07
CA SER A 39 -27.11 -7.42 4.92
C SER A 39 -26.29 -8.47 5.69
N ALA A 40 -24.96 -8.38 5.67
CA ALA A 40 -24.07 -9.32 6.35
C ALA A 40 -24.23 -9.26 7.88
N VAL A 41 -24.40 -8.04 8.43
CA VAL A 41 -24.70 -7.83 9.84
C VAL A 41 -26.09 -8.37 10.21
N LYS A 42 -27.10 -8.22 9.35
CA LYS A 42 -28.45 -8.79 9.59
C LYS A 42 -28.44 -10.32 9.61
N GLU A 43 -27.64 -10.95 8.76
CA GLU A 43 -27.46 -12.41 8.71
C GLU A 43 -26.76 -12.96 9.97
N SER A 44 -26.08 -12.12 10.75
CA SER A 44 -25.50 -12.46 12.06
C SER A 44 -26.50 -13.16 12.99
N SER A 45 -27.80 -12.78 12.90
CA SER A 45 -28.84 -13.40 13.73
C SER A 45 -28.89 -14.93 13.60
N GLU A 46 -28.77 -15.46 12.39
CA GLU A 46 -28.82 -16.90 12.14
C GLU A 46 -27.51 -17.58 12.56
N ARG A 47 -26.35 -16.95 12.32
CA ARG A 47 -25.05 -17.48 12.75
C ARG A 47 -24.96 -17.53 14.28
N VAL A 48 -25.30 -16.45 14.95
CA VAL A 48 -25.28 -16.34 16.42
C VAL A 48 -26.26 -17.34 17.04
N ARG A 49 -27.48 -17.45 16.51
CA ARG A 49 -28.48 -18.41 17.01
C ARG A 49 -28.00 -19.85 16.90
N SER A 50 -27.41 -20.21 15.76
CA SER A 50 -26.88 -21.54 15.51
C SER A 50 -25.69 -21.83 16.45
N ALA A 51 -24.76 -20.90 16.60
CA ALA A 51 -23.61 -21.03 17.48
C ALA A 51 -24.04 -21.20 18.94
N ILE A 52 -25.00 -20.41 19.45
CA ILE A 52 -25.53 -20.54 20.80
C ILE A 52 -26.10 -21.95 21.05
N LYS A 53 -26.89 -22.48 20.10
CA LYS A 53 -27.47 -23.82 20.19
C LYS A 53 -26.41 -24.91 20.13
N ASN A 54 -25.48 -24.84 19.21
CA ASN A 54 -24.44 -25.85 19.02
C ASN A 54 -23.43 -25.88 20.16
N LEU A 55 -23.27 -24.79 20.89
CA LEU A 55 -22.47 -24.72 22.12
C LEU A 55 -23.27 -25.09 23.39
N ASN A 56 -24.51 -25.58 23.21
CA ASN A 56 -25.43 -25.92 24.31
C ASN A 56 -25.70 -24.76 25.27
N CYS A 57 -25.63 -23.53 24.80
CA CYS A 57 -25.97 -22.34 25.56
C CYS A 57 -27.49 -22.06 25.45
N PRO A 58 -28.12 -21.40 26.44
CA PRO A 58 -29.53 -21.10 26.41
C PRO A 58 -29.84 -20.04 25.31
N TRP A 59 -30.85 -20.30 24.48
CA TRP A 59 -31.40 -19.29 23.56
C TRP A 59 -32.68 -18.71 24.18
N PRO A 60 -32.84 -17.37 24.26
CA PRO A 60 -34.05 -16.77 24.85
C PRO A 60 -35.30 -17.06 24.02
N ALA A 61 -36.33 -17.65 24.65
CA ALA A 61 -37.65 -17.87 24.04
C ALA A 61 -38.53 -16.61 24.13
N SER A 62 -37.96 -15.45 23.81
CA SER A 62 -38.54 -14.12 23.97
C SER A 62 -38.07 -13.18 22.88
N HIS A 63 -38.49 -11.90 22.91
CA HIS A 63 -38.08 -10.91 21.93
C HIS A 63 -36.67 -10.38 22.27
N VAL A 64 -35.72 -10.60 21.38
CA VAL A 64 -34.34 -10.10 21.45
C VAL A 64 -34.19 -8.92 20.49
N THR A 65 -33.78 -7.77 21.04
CA THR A 65 -33.42 -6.60 20.24
C THR A 65 -31.94 -6.28 20.46
N VAL A 66 -31.17 -6.19 19.36
CA VAL A 66 -29.77 -5.79 19.39
C VAL A 66 -29.64 -4.44 18.68
N ASN A 67 -29.10 -3.45 19.39
CA ASN A 67 -28.78 -2.14 18.83
C ASN A 67 -27.27 -1.97 18.70
N LEU A 68 -26.82 -1.53 17.51
CA LEU A 68 -25.40 -1.24 17.23
C LEU A 68 -25.20 0.28 17.21
N ALA A 69 -24.83 0.85 18.36
CA ALA A 69 -24.58 2.29 18.50
C ALA A 69 -23.14 2.66 18.09
N PRO A 70 -22.92 3.85 17.49
CA PRO A 70 -23.87 4.92 17.18
C PRO A 70 -24.69 4.64 15.91
N ALA A 71 -25.90 5.16 15.81
CA ALA A 71 -26.83 4.89 14.70
C ALA A 71 -26.58 5.73 13.42
N ASP A 72 -25.66 6.67 13.45
CA ASP A 72 -25.28 7.55 12.33
C ASP A 72 -24.24 6.91 11.40
N VAL A 73 -23.53 5.87 11.86
CA VAL A 73 -22.53 5.14 11.08
C VAL A 73 -23.07 3.77 10.67
N ARG A 74 -22.95 3.45 9.37
CA ARG A 74 -23.36 2.14 8.84
C ARG A 74 -22.38 1.06 9.30
N LYS A 75 -22.91 -0.02 9.91
CA LYS A 75 -22.15 -1.20 10.31
C LYS A 75 -22.09 -2.20 9.18
N THR A 76 -20.91 -2.68 8.85
CA THR A 76 -20.67 -3.57 7.70
C THR A 76 -19.86 -4.79 8.12
N GLY A 77 -20.17 -5.93 7.50
CA GLY A 77 -19.42 -7.17 7.69
C GLY A 77 -19.90 -8.01 8.89
N SER A 78 -19.26 -9.16 9.05
CA SER A 78 -19.63 -10.20 10.03
C SER A 78 -18.90 -10.09 11.38
N LEU A 79 -18.05 -9.08 11.56
CA LEU A 79 -17.20 -8.90 12.73
C LEU A 79 -17.95 -8.70 14.05
N TYR A 80 -19.26 -8.40 13.99
CA TYR A 80 -20.11 -8.17 15.15
C TYR A 80 -20.76 -9.44 15.70
N ASP A 81 -20.55 -10.61 15.07
CA ASP A 81 -21.18 -11.86 15.52
C ASP A 81 -20.80 -12.21 16.96
N LEU A 82 -19.48 -12.14 17.28
CA LEU A 82 -19.02 -12.42 18.64
C LEU A 82 -19.58 -11.44 19.69
N PRO A 83 -19.51 -10.12 19.54
CA PRO A 83 -20.05 -9.21 20.55
C PRO A 83 -21.58 -9.32 20.69
N VAL A 84 -22.33 -9.63 19.61
CA VAL A 84 -23.77 -9.93 19.69
C VAL A 84 -24.01 -11.22 20.48
N PHE A 85 -23.25 -12.26 20.21
CA PHE A 85 -23.30 -13.54 20.93
C PHE A 85 -23.06 -13.32 22.44
N ILE A 86 -21.98 -12.62 22.80
CA ILE A 86 -21.64 -12.30 24.20
C ILE A 86 -22.74 -11.45 24.84
N GLY A 87 -23.28 -10.45 24.14
CA GLY A 87 -24.35 -9.59 24.64
C GLY A 87 -25.64 -10.36 24.98
N ILE A 88 -26.00 -11.37 24.16
CA ILE A 88 -27.17 -12.20 24.42
C ILE A 88 -26.96 -13.06 25.66
N LEU A 89 -25.80 -13.68 25.83
CA LEU A 89 -25.51 -14.52 26.99
C LEU A 89 -25.38 -13.70 28.29
N ALA A 90 -24.76 -12.53 28.21
CA ALA A 90 -24.67 -11.60 29.35
C ALA A 90 -26.04 -11.05 29.76
N ALA A 91 -26.91 -10.69 28.79
CA ALA A 91 -28.27 -10.25 29.09
C ALA A 91 -29.11 -11.35 29.81
N GLN A 92 -28.84 -12.63 29.55
CA GLN A 92 -29.45 -13.76 30.22
C GLN A 92 -28.78 -14.11 31.55
N GLN A 93 -27.71 -13.40 31.94
CA GLN A 93 -26.89 -13.72 33.13
C GLN A 93 -26.25 -15.12 33.05
N TYR A 94 -26.08 -15.68 31.85
CA TYR A 94 -25.39 -16.96 31.65
C TYR A 94 -23.87 -16.82 31.78
N ILE A 95 -23.35 -15.63 31.43
CA ILE A 95 -21.98 -15.21 31.70
C ILE A 95 -21.99 -13.87 32.44
N PRO A 96 -20.90 -13.52 33.15
CA PRO A 96 -20.75 -12.18 33.71
C PRO A 96 -20.88 -11.10 32.65
N GLN A 97 -21.41 -9.93 33.04
CA GLN A 97 -21.40 -8.75 32.19
C GLN A 97 -19.96 -8.37 31.88
N PRO A 98 -19.56 -8.26 30.58
CA PRO A 98 -18.23 -7.78 30.23
C PRO A 98 -17.98 -6.36 30.75
N GLU A 99 -16.75 -6.09 31.13
CA GLU A 99 -16.34 -4.79 31.64
C GLU A 99 -16.18 -3.77 30.46
N PRO A 100 -16.36 -2.47 30.71
CA PRO A 100 -16.26 -1.44 29.68
C PRO A 100 -14.88 -1.35 28.99
N HIS A 101 -13.84 -1.85 29.62
CA HIS A 101 -12.48 -1.89 29.08
C HIS A 101 -12.20 -3.14 28.22
N GLN A 102 -13.17 -4.05 28.09
CA GLN A 102 -13.10 -5.28 27.29
C GLN A 102 -13.87 -5.10 25.98
N ALA A 103 -13.22 -5.35 24.84
CA ALA A 103 -13.84 -5.30 23.54
C ALA A 103 -13.75 -6.64 22.81
N PHE A 104 -14.71 -6.90 21.91
CA PHE A 104 -14.88 -8.19 21.26
C PHE A 104 -15.05 -7.99 19.74
N LEU A 105 -14.35 -8.79 18.95
CA LEU A 105 -14.41 -8.82 17.49
C LEU A 105 -14.36 -10.26 17.00
N GLY A 106 -15.16 -10.60 16.01
CA GLY A 106 -15.05 -11.91 15.35
C GLY A 106 -16.30 -12.32 14.61
N GLU A 107 -16.11 -12.99 13.48
CA GLU A 107 -17.15 -13.71 12.77
C GLU A 107 -17.34 -15.10 13.38
N LEU A 108 -18.58 -15.55 13.54
CA LEU A 108 -18.89 -16.88 14.05
C LEU A 108 -19.19 -17.87 12.92
N GLY A 109 -18.56 -19.04 13.00
CA GLY A 109 -19.06 -20.25 12.38
C GLY A 109 -20.34 -20.74 13.07
N LEU A 110 -21.16 -21.52 12.38
CA LEU A 110 -22.39 -22.10 12.96
C LEU A 110 -22.11 -23.02 14.16
N ASP A 111 -20.93 -23.58 14.23
CA ASP A 111 -20.40 -24.42 15.31
C ASP A 111 -19.80 -23.63 16.48
N GLY A 112 -19.77 -22.29 16.38
CA GLY A 112 -19.19 -21.40 17.38
C GLY A 112 -17.68 -21.16 17.21
N THR A 113 -17.05 -21.66 16.15
CA THR A 113 -15.65 -21.30 15.80
C THR A 113 -15.55 -19.83 15.43
N LEU A 114 -14.41 -19.20 15.70
CA LEU A 114 -14.13 -17.83 15.29
C LEU A 114 -13.33 -17.81 13.98
N ARG A 115 -13.81 -17.04 13.03
CA ARG A 115 -13.18 -16.83 11.71
C ARG A 115 -12.49 -15.48 11.66
N PRO A 116 -11.39 -15.37 10.89
CA PRO A 116 -10.66 -14.12 10.74
C PRO A 116 -11.52 -13.01 10.14
N ILE A 117 -11.23 -11.79 10.54
CA ILE A 117 -11.90 -10.57 10.09
C ILE A 117 -10.92 -9.63 9.39
N ALA A 118 -11.42 -8.78 8.50
CA ALA A 118 -10.62 -7.71 7.90
C ALA A 118 -10.59 -6.48 8.81
N GLY A 119 -9.46 -5.79 8.83
CA GLY A 119 -9.32 -4.51 9.54
C GLY A 119 -9.09 -4.63 11.05
N ALA A 120 -8.55 -5.76 11.53
CA ALA A 120 -8.30 -5.91 12.97
C ALA A 120 -7.24 -4.92 13.49
N LEU A 121 -6.19 -4.60 12.72
CA LEU A 121 -5.19 -3.60 13.12
C LEU A 121 -5.79 -2.19 13.30
N PRO A 122 -6.48 -1.58 12.32
CA PRO A 122 -7.09 -0.27 12.53
C PRO A 122 -8.11 -0.26 13.67
N MET A 123 -8.85 -1.35 13.88
CA MET A 123 -9.77 -1.48 15.02
C MET A 123 -9.04 -1.58 16.35
N ALA A 124 -7.95 -2.35 16.45
CA ALA A 124 -7.13 -2.44 17.66
C ALA A 124 -6.52 -1.09 18.04
N LEU A 125 -6.01 -0.33 17.08
CA LEU A 125 -5.50 1.03 17.31
C LEU A 125 -6.60 2.01 17.77
N ALA A 126 -7.82 1.84 17.26
CA ALA A 126 -8.97 2.64 17.72
C ALA A 126 -9.43 2.23 19.13
N ALA A 127 -9.42 0.93 19.44
CA ALA A 127 -9.70 0.41 20.77
C ALA A 127 -8.77 1.02 21.82
N GLN A 128 -7.46 1.02 21.56
CA GLN A 128 -6.45 1.64 22.41
C GLN A 128 -6.74 3.14 22.64
N LYS A 129 -7.09 3.89 21.59
CA LYS A 129 -7.44 5.31 21.70
C LYS A 129 -8.73 5.55 22.49
N ALA A 130 -9.66 4.60 22.47
CA ALA A 130 -10.92 4.64 23.21
C ALA A 130 -10.80 4.19 24.67
N GLY A 131 -9.59 3.84 25.15
CA GLY A 131 -9.36 3.41 26.54
C GLY A 131 -9.68 1.94 26.81
N VAL A 132 -9.88 1.13 25.74
CA VAL A 132 -9.98 -0.33 25.86
C VAL A 132 -8.61 -0.88 26.23
N THR A 133 -8.56 -1.81 27.19
CA THR A 133 -7.31 -2.45 27.63
C THR A 133 -7.24 -3.94 27.27
N GLU A 134 -8.38 -4.56 27.00
CA GLU A 134 -8.49 -5.97 26.65
C GLU A 134 -9.29 -6.15 25.36
N LEU A 135 -8.73 -6.86 24.39
CA LEU A 135 -9.37 -7.11 23.10
C LEU A 135 -9.38 -8.60 22.79
N PHE A 136 -10.59 -9.15 22.60
CA PHE A 136 -10.80 -10.53 22.16
C PHE A 136 -11.00 -10.57 20.66
N VAL A 137 -10.13 -11.33 19.96
CA VAL A 137 -10.13 -11.44 18.50
C VAL A 137 -9.96 -12.87 18.04
N PRO A 138 -10.34 -13.23 16.80
CA PRO A 138 -9.97 -14.51 16.23
C PRO A 138 -8.45 -14.72 16.30
N ALA A 139 -8.02 -15.96 16.59
CA ALA A 139 -6.60 -16.28 16.79
C ALA A 139 -5.71 -15.85 15.61
N GLU A 140 -6.24 -15.89 14.40
CA GLU A 140 -5.54 -15.49 13.16
C GLU A 140 -5.28 -13.97 13.08
N ASN A 141 -6.10 -13.14 13.73
CA ASN A 141 -5.93 -11.69 13.77
C ASN A 141 -5.10 -11.20 14.95
N ALA A 142 -4.77 -12.08 15.90
CA ALA A 142 -4.13 -11.67 17.14
C ALA A 142 -2.77 -11.01 16.92
N ALA A 143 -1.98 -11.49 15.95
CA ALA A 143 -0.66 -10.94 15.65
C ALA A 143 -0.72 -9.48 15.18
N GLU A 144 -1.65 -9.15 14.27
CA GLU A 144 -1.83 -7.77 13.79
C GLU A 144 -2.45 -6.86 14.87
N ALA A 145 -3.40 -7.38 15.66
CA ALA A 145 -4.02 -6.61 16.73
C ALA A 145 -3.03 -6.27 17.87
N ALA A 146 -2.08 -7.19 18.15
CA ALA A 146 -1.07 -7.01 19.20
C ALA A 146 0.00 -5.94 18.89
N VAL A 147 -0.03 -5.34 17.69
CA VAL A 147 0.77 -4.15 17.34
C VAL A 147 0.33 -2.92 18.17
N ALA A 148 -0.92 -2.88 18.63
CA ALA A 148 -1.41 -1.84 19.54
C ALA A 148 -0.79 -2.03 20.95
N GLU A 149 0.25 -1.23 21.26
CA GLU A 149 1.15 -1.48 22.42
C GLU A 149 0.48 -1.47 23.79
N GLN A 150 -0.58 -0.68 23.98
CA GLN A 150 -1.27 -0.57 25.28
C GLN A 150 -2.47 -1.51 25.41
N LEU A 151 -2.63 -2.44 24.47
CA LEU A 151 -3.77 -3.35 24.41
C LEU A 151 -3.32 -4.78 24.72
N THR A 152 -4.01 -5.43 25.65
CA THR A 152 -3.86 -6.87 25.88
C THR A 152 -4.79 -7.60 24.92
N VAL A 153 -4.22 -8.35 23.98
CA VAL A 153 -4.98 -9.05 22.94
C VAL A 153 -5.12 -10.53 23.32
N TYR A 154 -6.34 -11.01 23.40
CA TYR A 154 -6.67 -12.41 23.67
C TYR A 154 -7.08 -13.15 22.39
N PRO A 155 -6.23 -14.05 21.87
CA PRO A 155 -6.56 -14.89 20.73
C PRO A 155 -7.58 -15.95 21.13
N ALA A 156 -8.72 -15.98 20.45
CA ALA A 156 -9.75 -17.00 20.66
C ALA A 156 -9.99 -17.80 19.38
N ARG A 157 -10.12 -19.12 19.49
CA ARG A 157 -10.46 -20.00 18.38
C ARG A 157 -11.95 -20.24 18.26
N SER A 158 -12.67 -20.06 19.37
CA SER A 158 -14.12 -20.27 19.47
C SER A 158 -14.76 -19.32 20.47
N ALA A 159 -16.05 -19.11 20.35
CA ALA A 159 -16.84 -18.39 21.36
C ALA A 159 -16.81 -19.10 22.74
N ALA A 160 -16.67 -20.43 22.74
CA ALA A 160 -16.53 -21.20 24.01
C ALA A 160 -15.25 -20.82 24.76
N ASP A 161 -14.16 -20.49 24.08
CA ASP A 161 -12.93 -20.03 24.75
C ASP A 161 -13.16 -18.70 25.46
N VAL A 162 -13.89 -17.78 24.80
CA VAL A 162 -14.24 -16.47 25.37
C VAL A 162 -15.18 -16.64 26.57
N ILE A 163 -16.20 -17.50 26.46
CA ILE A 163 -17.11 -17.84 27.60
C ILE A 163 -16.31 -18.31 28.81
N ARG A 164 -15.42 -19.30 28.62
CA ARG A 164 -14.61 -19.87 29.69
C ARG A 164 -13.68 -18.85 30.33
N HIS A 165 -13.12 -17.95 29.51
CA HIS A 165 -12.28 -16.86 30.00
C HIS A 165 -13.09 -15.90 30.89
N LEU A 166 -14.24 -15.41 30.42
CA LEU A 166 -15.11 -14.48 31.16
C LEU A 166 -15.68 -15.09 32.42
N ALA A 167 -16.02 -16.40 32.40
CA ALA A 167 -16.48 -17.15 33.55
C ALA A 167 -15.35 -17.51 34.56
N GLY A 168 -14.09 -17.16 34.26
CA GLY A 168 -12.95 -17.50 35.12
C GLY A 168 -12.56 -18.98 35.16
N GLN A 169 -13.14 -19.81 34.28
CA GLN A 169 -12.91 -21.26 34.25
C GLN A 169 -11.58 -21.63 33.56
N ALA A 170 -11.24 -20.94 32.47
CA ALA A 170 -9.98 -21.11 31.76
C ALA A 170 -9.56 -19.78 31.11
N LYS A 171 -8.50 -19.18 31.61
CA LYS A 171 -7.98 -17.92 31.08
C LYS A 171 -7.25 -18.11 29.76
N LEU A 172 -7.57 -17.30 28.77
CA LEU A 172 -6.79 -17.20 27.54
C LEU A 172 -5.43 -16.56 27.84
N SER A 173 -4.38 -17.06 27.19
CA SER A 173 -3.06 -16.43 27.26
C SER A 173 -3.03 -15.24 26.29
N PRO A 174 -2.52 -14.09 26.73
CA PRO A 174 -2.35 -12.94 25.83
C PRO A 174 -1.46 -13.25 24.63
N ALA A 175 -1.74 -12.64 23.50
CA ALA A 175 -0.87 -12.71 22.34
C ALA A 175 0.50 -12.08 22.66
N SER A 176 1.56 -12.72 22.19
CA SER A 176 2.92 -12.20 22.34
C SER A 176 3.07 -10.92 21.52
N ARG A 177 3.64 -9.89 22.11
CA ARG A 177 4.05 -8.69 21.40
C ARG A 177 5.32 -8.99 20.63
N THR A 178 5.29 -8.81 19.32
CA THR A 178 6.49 -8.93 18.50
C THR A 178 7.12 -7.54 18.39
N GLY A 179 8.33 -7.39 18.92
CA GLY A 179 9.10 -6.16 18.69
C GLY A 179 9.26 -5.91 17.18
N TYR A 180 9.18 -4.66 16.75
CA TYR A 180 9.46 -4.31 15.37
C TYR A 180 10.97 -4.37 15.13
N ASP A 181 11.39 -5.37 14.35
CA ASP A 181 12.70 -5.44 13.74
C ASP A 181 12.51 -5.12 12.26
N ALA A 182 13.06 -3.99 11.83
CA ALA A 182 13.00 -3.52 10.45
C ALA A 182 13.78 -4.43 9.49
N ALA A 183 14.77 -5.20 10.00
CA ALA A 183 15.56 -6.12 9.22
C ALA A 183 14.73 -7.34 8.75
N GLY A 184 13.84 -7.11 7.81
CA GLY A 184 13.13 -8.16 7.10
C GLY A 184 14.10 -8.89 6.16
N GLN A 185 14.20 -10.22 6.28
CA GLN A 185 14.94 -11.00 5.29
C GLN A 185 14.22 -10.91 3.94
N TRP A 186 14.89 -10.40 2.91
CA TRP A 186 14.38 -10.46 1.55
C TRP A 186 14.56 -11.88 1.00
N LEU A 187 13.45 -12.53 0.69
CA LEU A 187 13.42 -13.89 0.12
C LEU A 187 13.06 -13.90 -1.38
N GLY A 188 12.99 -12.73 -1.99
CA GLY A 188 12.64 -12.56 -3.40
C GLY A 188 13.85 -12.56 -4.34
N PRO A 189 13.63 -12.24 -5.64
CA PRO A 189 14.68 -12.18 -6.66
C PRO A 189 15.77 -11.16 -6.32
N ASP A 190 17.03 -11.48 -6.64
CA ASP A 190 18.22 -10.65 -6.37
C ASP A 190 18.71 -9.91 -7.62
N PHE A 191 19.33 -8.74 -7.45
CA PHE A 191 19.99 -7.99 -8.51
C PHE A 191 21.20 -8.73 -9.09
N ALA A 192 21.81 -9.64 -8.36
CA ALA A 192 22.90 -10.49 -8.83
C ALA A 192 22.49 -11.38 -10.03
N ASP A 193 21.19 -11.69 -10.16
CA ASP A 193 20.68 -12.45 -11.30
C ASP A 193 20.59 -11.62 -12.60
N VAL A 194 20.73 -10.28 -12.52
CA VAL A 194 20.61 -9.39 -13.67
C VAL A 194 21.95 -9.27 -14.38
N ARG A 195 22.04 -9.86 -15.55
CA ARG A 195 23.23 -9.78 -16.39
C ARG A 195 23.17 -8.58 -17.33
N GLY A 196 24.25 -7.86 -17.46
CA GLY A 196 24.28 -6.64 -18.25
C GLY A 196 23.39 -5.53 -17.68
N GLN A 197 22.74 -4.76 -18.55
CA GLN A 197 21.74 -3.72 -18.20
C GLN A 197 22.24 -2.67 -17.19
N ALA A 198 23.52 -2.25 -17.30
CA ALA A 198 24.16 -1.37 -16.33
C ALA A 198 23.40 -0.04 -16.15
N GLU A 199 22.93 0.58 -17.23
CA GLU A 199 22.18 1.84 -17.18
C GLU A 199 20.81 1.66 -16.49
N ALA A 200 20.08 0.58 -16.78
CA ALA A 200 18.81 0.31 -16.15
C ALA A 200 18.97 -0.03 -14.65
N ARG A 201 20.03 -0.77 -14.29
CA ARG A 201 20.36 -1.04 -12.87
C ARG A 201 20.68 0.26 -12.14
N ARG A 202 21.49 1.13 -12.74
CA ARG A 202 21.81 2.45 -12.17
C ARG A 202 20.58 3.34 -12.04
N ALA A 203 19.70 3.37 -13.04
CA ALA A 203 18.42 4.10 -12.96
C ALA A 203 17.54 3.60 -11.81
N LEU A 204 17.47 2.28 -11.59
CA LEU A 204 16.74 1.68 -10.46
C LEU A 204 17.37 2.01 -9.11
N GLU A 205 18.70 2.03 -9.01
CA GLU A 205 19.43 2.46 -7.79
C GLU A 205 19.12 3.93 -7.45
N VAL A 206 19.19 4.83 -8.45
CA VAL A 206 18.84 6.25 -8.27
C VAL A 206 17.35 6.39 -7.91
N ALA A 207 16.46 5.65 -8.58
CA ALA A 207 15.04 5.64 -8.26
C ALA A 207 14.78 5.20 -6.81
N ALA A 208 15.42 4.12 -6.36
CA ALA A 208 15.31 3.62 -4.99
C ALA A 208 15.84 4.62 -3.96
N ALA A 209 17.00 5.22 -4.24
CA ALA A 209 17.63 6.18 -3.34
C ALA A 209 16.82 7.48 -3.19
N GLY A 210 16.20 7.97 -4.25
CA GLY A 210 15.43 9.22 -4.25
C GLY A 210 13.92 9.06 -4.08
N GLY A 211 13.38 7.86 -4.24
CA GLY A 211 11.93 7.61 -4.31
C GLY A 211 11.32 8.08 -5.63
N HIS A 212 12.09 8.05 -6.72
CA HIS A 212 11.72 8.57 -8.03
C HIS A 212 10.88 7.60 -8.85
N ASN A 213 9.97 8.15 -9.65
CA ASN A 213 9.22 7.40 -10.66
C ASN A 213 10.11 7.14 -11.88
N LEU A 214 10.01 5.93 -12.44
CA LEU A 214 10.87 5.47 -13.54
C LEU A 214 10.06 4.89 -14.68
N LEU A 215 10.38 5.28 -15.92
CA LEU A 215 9.88 4.66 -17.15
C LEU A 215 11.00 3.89 -17.85
N MET A 216 10.79 2.60 -18.06
CA MET A 216 11.68 1.73 -18.84
C MET A 216 11.11 1.52 -20.25
N VAL A 217 11.89 1.84 -21.27
CA VAL A 217 11.53 1.67 -22.68
C VAL A 217 12.49 0.69 -23.34
N GLY A 218 11.98 -0.30 -24.05
CA GLY A 218 12.86 -1.25 -24.75
C GLY A 218 12.08 -2.36 -25.46
N PRO A 219 12.72 -3.12 -26.36
CA PRO A 219 12.11 -4.21 -27.09
C PRO A 219 11.51 -5.30 -26.19
N PRO A 220 10.61 -6.14 -26.69
CA PRO A 220 10.12 -7.28 -25.93
C PRO A 220 11.27 -8.24 -25.58
N GLY A 221 11.20 -8.88 -24.42
CA GLY A 221 12.21 -9.85 -23.96
C GLY A 221 13.51 -9.25 -23.39
N THR A 222 13.63 -7.92 -23.24
CA THR A 222 14.85 -7.28 -22.70
C THR A 222 14.96 -7.28 -21.17
N GLY A 223 14.00 -7.87 -20.47
CA GLY A 223 14.05 -8.04 -19.02
C GLY A 223 13.48 -6.89 -18.18
N LYS A 224 12.69 -5.96 -18.77
CA LYS A 224 12.07 -4.83 -18.06
C LYS A 224 11.29 -5.26 -16.82
N SER A 225 10.38 -6.23 -16.97
CA SER A 225 9.57 -6.76 -15.86
C SER A 225 10.41 -7.52 -14.83
N MET A 226 11.49 -8.18 -15.27
CA MET A 226 12.46 -8.84 -14.41
C MET A 226 13.21 -7.83 -13.54
N LEU A 227 13.65 -6.71 -14.12
CA LEU A 227 14.30 -5.60 -13.41
C LEU A 227 13.35 -4.96 -12.38
N ALA A 228 12.12 -4.66 -12.78
CA ALA A 228 11.11 -4.06 -11.89
C ALA A 228 10.82 -4.93 -10.67
N LYS A 229 10.68 -6.25 -10.84
CA LYS A 229 10.42 -7.21 -9.74
C LYS A 229 11.55 -7.29 -8.72
N ARG A 230 12.76 -6.84 -9.08
CA ARG A 230 13.92 -6.81 -8.18
C ARG A 230 14.06 -5.48 -7.42
N LEU A 231 13.35 -4.44 -7.84
CA LEU A 231 13.41 -3.14 -7.17
C LEU A 231 13.14 -3.20 -5.66
N PRO A 232 12.15 -3.97 -5.15
CA PRO A 232 11.92 -4.06 -3.71
C PRO A 232 13.14 -4.55 -2.91
N SER A 233 14.03 -5.37 -3.51
CA SER A 233 15.22 -5.90 -2.84
C SER A 233 16.27 -4.83 -2.50
N ILE A 234 16.25 -3.69 -3.21
CA ILE A 234 17.19 -2.58 -3.01
C ILE A 234 16.53 -1.36 -2.35
N LEU A 235 15.22 -1.39 -2.11
CA LEU A 235 14.54 -0.30 -1.40
C LEU A 235 14.97 -0.25 0.07
N PRO A 236 15.00 0.96 0.66
CA PRO A 236 15.31 1.12 2.07
C PRO A 236 14.23 0.48 2.94
N GLU A 237 14.62 0.07 4.15
CA GLU A 237 13.71 -0.47 5.14
C GLU A 237 12.59 0.53 5.48
N MET A 238 11.41 -0.01 5.82
CA MET A 238 10.32 0.82 6.32
C MET A 238 10.59 1.21 7.77
N SER A 239 10.20 2.43 8.15
CA SER A 239 10.08 2.77 9.56
C SER A 239 8.90 2.01 10.19
N PHE A 240 8.82 2.02 11.53
CA PHE A 240 7.68 1.42 12.23
C PHE A 240 6.36 2.06 11.78
N GLU A 241 6.34 3.39 11.66
CA GLU A 241 5.16 4.16 11.23
C GLU A 241 4.76 3.82 9.79
N GLU A 242 5.74 3.75 8.87
CA GLU A 242 5.49 3.31 7.48
C GLU A 242 4.92 1.88 7.43
N ALA A 243 5.46 0.97 8.25
CA ALA A 243 4.99 -0.41 8.33
C ALA A 243 3.56 -0.50 8.89
N VAL A 244 3.23 0.24 9.95
CA VAL A 244 1.88 0.32 10.52
C VAL A 244 0.90 0.89 9.49
N GLU A 245 1.23 1.99 8.81
CA GLU A 245 0.37 2.62 7.83
C GLU A 245 0.09 1.69 6.64
N THR A 246 1.12 1.05 6.11
CA THR A 246 1.00 0.08 5.02
C THR A 246 0.16 -1.13 5.45
N THR A 247 0.43 -1.67 6.64
CA THR A 247 -0.30 -2.82 7.17
C THR A 247 -1.77 -2.50 7.42
N LYS A 248 -2.11 -1.30 7.91
CA LYS A 248 -3.51 -0.85 8.07
C LYS A 248 -4.29 -0.93 6.77
N ILE A 249 -3.69 -0.50 5.65
CA ILE A 249 -4.32 -0.55 4.33
C ILE A 249 -4.59 -2.00 3.92
N HIS A 250 -3.60 -2.88 4.07
CA HIS A 250 -3.73 -4.29 3.71
C HIS A 250 -4.69 -5.04 4.63
N SER A 251 -4.68 -4.75 5.93
CA SER A 251 -5.63 -5.29 6.91
C SER A 251 -7.08 -4.89 6.58
N ALA A 252 -7.33 -3.58 6.35
CA ALA A 252 -8.67 -3.08 5.99
C ALA A 252 -9.17 -3.63 4.64
N ALA A 253 -8.26 -3.92 3.70
CA ALA A 253 -8.59 -4.54 2.42
C ALA A 253 -8.81 -6.06 2.51
N GLY A 254 -8.42 -6.71 3.62
CA GLY A 254 -8.46 -8.17 3.77
C GLY A 254 -7.33 -8.89 3.03
N PHE A 255 -6.23 -8.20 2.73
CA PHE A 255 -5.05 -8.76 2.03
C PHE A 255 -3.85 -9.01 2.93
N LEU A 256 -3.98 -8.78 4.25
CA LEU A 256 -2.91 -9.12 5.18
C LEU A 256 -2.87 -10.65 5.38
N PRO A 257 -1.72 -11.31 5.15
CA PRO A 257 -1.60 -12.74 5.41
C PRO A 257 -1.82 -13.07 6.89
N SER A 258 -2.47 -14.21 7.16
CA SER A 258 -2.72 -14.67 8.53
C SER A 258 -1.42 -14.82 9.31
N GLY A 259 -1.43 -14.38 10.58
CA GLY A 259 -0.28 -14.47 11.48
C GLY A 259 0.84 -13.45 11.22
N VAL A 260 0.70 -12.57 10.22
CA VAL A 260 1.66 -11.49 9.97
C VAL A 260 1.28 -10.27 10.82
N PRO A 261 2.13 -9.85 11.79
CA PRO A 261 1.82 -8.68 12.62
C PRO A 261 1.93 -7.37 11.83
N LEU A 262 3.03 -7.20 11.10
CA LEU A 262 3.33 -6.02 10.27
C LEU A 262 4.02 -6.44 8.97
N LEU A 263 3.70 -5.74 7.88
CA LEU A 263 4.45 -5.83 6.63
C LEU A 263 5.80 -5.14 6.81
N LYS A 264 6.89 -5.91 6.77
CA LYS A 264 8.26 -5.40 6.94
C LYS A 264 8.90 -4.99 5.62
N ASN A 265 8.56 -5.67 4.53
CA ASN A 265 9.08 -5.39 3.20
C ASN A 265 8.15 -4.45 2.44
N ARG A 266 8.74 -3.54 1.65
CA ARG A 266 7.98 -2.67 0.77
C ARG A 266 7.23 -3.48 -0.26
N VAL A 267 5.94 -3.22 -0.37
CA VAL A 267 5.03 -3.97 -1.23
C VAL A 267 5.32 -3.70 -2.72
N PHE A 268 5.12 -4.72 -3.56
CA PHE A 268 5.20 -4.63 -5.01
C PHE A 268 3.85 -5.03 -5.61
N ARG A 269 3.16 -4.06 -6.20
CA ARG A 269 1.86 -4.29 -6.86
C ARG A 269 2.04 -4.19 -8.36
N SER A 270 1.52 -5.18 -9.08
CA SER A 270 1.63 -5.26 -10.54
C SER A 270 0.27 -5.63 -11.13
N PRO A 271 -0.66 -4.69 -11.22
CA PRO A 271 -1.96 -4.95 -11.82
C PRO A 271 -1.83 -5.24 -13.31
N HIS A 272 -2.66 -6.14 -13.81
CA HIS A 272 -2.76 -6.40 -15.24
C HIS A 272 -3.34 -5.19 -15.97
N HIS A 273 -2.95 -4.93 -17.21
CA HIS A 273 -3.40 -3.76 -17.98
C HIS A 273 -4.93 -3.72 -18.23
N SER A 274 -5.62 -4.86 -18.11
CA SER A 274 -7.10 -4.93 -18.20
C SER A 274 -7.82 -4.53 -16.91
N ILE A 275 -7.10 -4.11 -15.87
CA ILE A 275 -7.72 -3.69 -14.60
C ILE A 275 -8.71 -2.55 -14.83
N SER A 276 -9.86 -2.60 -14.17
CA SER A 276 -10.81 -1.50 -14.19
C SER A 276 -10.30 -0.29 -13.41
N MET A 277 -10.80 0.90 -13.72
CA MET A 277 -10.50 2.10 -12.94
C MET A 277 -10.82 1.91 -11.45
N ALA A 278 -11.95 1.26 -11.13
CA ALA A 278 -12.32 0.96 -9.73
C ALA A 278 -11.36 -0.03 -9.06
N GLY A 279 -10.82 -1.01 -9.78
CA GLY A 279 -9.78 -1.90 -9.26
C GLY A 279 -8.48 -1.16 -8.97
N LEU A 280 -8.12 -0.20 -9.82
CA LEU A 280 -6.90 0.59 -9.66
C LEU A 280 -7.03 1.63 -8.53
N THR A 281 -8.09 2.44 -8.54
CA THR A 281 -8.29 3.54 -7.58
C THR A 281 -8.97 3.10 -6.29
N GLY A 282 -9.68 2.00 -6.33
CA GLY A 282 -10.60 1.59 -5.28
C GLY A 282 -12.05 1.98 -5.58
N GLY A 283 -12.98 1.42 -4.85
CA GLY A 283 -14.41 1.63 -5.07
C GLY A 283 -15.28 0.61 -4.34
N GLY A 284 -16.43 0.32 -4.94
CA GLY A 284 -17.47 -0.52 -4.35
C GLY A 284 -18.60 0.30 -3.72
N SER A 285 -19.66 -0.37 -3.26
CA SER A 285 -20.76 0.28 -2.52
C SER A 285 -20.28 0.87 -1.20
N THR A 286 -19.40 0.16 -0.51
CA THR A 286 -18.58 0.64 0.60
C THR A 286 -17.18 0.91 0.04
N PRO A 287 -16.61 2.11 0.26
CA PRO A 287 -15.27 2.44 -0.24
C PRO A 287 -14.23 1.44 0.24
N ARG A 288 -13.51 0.81 -0.71
CA ARG A 288 -12.37 -0.08 -0.43
C ARG A 288 -11.13 0.41 -1.18
N PRO A 289 -9.93 0.22 -0.62
CA PRO A 289 -8.70 0.63 -1.28
C PRO A 289 -8.46 -0.20 -2.55
N GLY A 290 -7.93 0.45 -3.59
CA GLY A 290 -7.49 -0.19 -4.84
C GLY A 290 -5.97 -0.43 -4.87
N GLU A 291 -5.46 -0.88 -6.03
CA GLU A 291 -4.03 -1.19 -6.22
C GLU A 291 -3.11 0.00 -5.92
N ILE A 292 -3.55 1.23 -6.21
CA ILE A 292 -2.81 2.46 -5.89
C ILE A 292 -2.56 2.58 -4.39
N SER A 293 -3.60 2.38 -3.57
CA SER A 293 -3.47 2.44 -2.11
C SER A 293 -2.74 1.23 -1.55
N LEU A 294 -2.95 0.05 -2.14
CA LEU A 294 -2.22 -1.18 -1.76
C LEU A 294 -0.71 -1.10 -2.08
N ALA A 295 -0.30 -0.22 -3.01
CA ALA A 295 1.11 0.05 -3.31
C ALA A 295 1.74 1.09 -2.37
N HIS A 296 1.01 1.61 -1.38
CA HIS A 296 1.50 2.63 -0.46
C HIS A 296 2.81 2.22 0.21
N ASN A 297 3.77 3.16 0.31
CA ASN A 297 5.15 2.95 0.78
C ASN A 297 5.93 1.88 0.00
N GLY A 298 5.47 1.50 -1.18
CA GLY A 298 6.05 0.47 -2.04
C GLY A 298 6.12 0.88 -3.51
N VAL A 299 5.93 -0.10 -4.39
CA VAL A 299 6.05 0.04 -5.83
C VAL A 299 4.73 -0.34 -6.51
N LEU A 300 4.25 0.54 -7.38
CA LEU A 300 3.22 0.22 -8.37
C LEU A 300 3.91 0.04 -9.73
N PHE A 301 3.96 -1.20 -10.20
CA PHE A 301 4.53 -1.54 -11.50
C PHE A 301 3.44 -1.68 -12.55
N MET A 302 3.52 -0.86 -13.59
CA MET A 302 2.62 -0.90 -14.73
C MET A 302 3.38 -1.42 -15.96
N ASP A 303 3.26 -2.73 -16.19
CA ASP A 303 3.83 -3.35 -17.39
C ASP A 303 2.95 -3.05 -18.60
N GLU A 304 3.57 -2.95 -19.78
CA GLU A 304 2.88 -2.58 -21.02
C GLU A 304 2.04 -1.30 -20.86
N LEU A 305 2.60 -0.26 -20.23
CA LEU A 305 1.91 0.98 -19.86
C LEU A 305 0.93 1.52 -20.91
N PRO A 306 1.26 1.56 -22.25
CA PRO A 306 0.32 2.04 -23.27
C PRO A 306 -0.89 1.13 -23.53
N GLN A 307 -0.97 -0.06 -22.91
CA GLN A 307 -2.13 -0.95 -23.03
C GLN A 307 -3.21 -0.66 -21.98
N PHE A 308 -2.87 0.04 -20.91
CA PHE A 308 -3.88 0.48 -19.95
C PHE A 308 -4.86 1.47 -20.60
N THR A 309 -6.10 1.45 -20.12
CA THR A 309 -7.10 2.41 -20.58
C THR A 309 -6.70 3.83 -20.19
N ARG A 310 -7.03 4.81 -21.03
CA ARG A 310 -6.72 6.22 -20.76
C ARG A 310 -7.27 6.70 -19.41
N PRO A 311 -8.53 6.39 -19.03
CA PRO A 311 -9.04 6.75 -17.71
C PRO A 311 -8.22 6.15 -16.55
N ALA A 312 -7.76 4.90 -16.67
CA ALA A 312 -6.90 4.27 -15.66
C ALA A 312 -5.58 5.00 -15.49
N MET A 313 -4.90 5.35 -16.59
CA MET A 313 -3.66 6.11 -16.55
C MET A 313 -3.85 7.54 -16.00
N GLU A 314 -4.91 8.24 -16.40
CA GLU A 314 -5.20 9.58 -15.90
C GLU A 314 -5.53 9.58 -14.39
N SER A 315 -6.10 8.51 -13.87
CA SER A 315 -6.40 8.37 -12.43
C SER A 315 -5.16 8.34 -11.52
N LEU A 316 -3.98 8.06 -12.09
CA LEU A 316 -2.70 8.10 -11.35
C LEU A 316 -2.22 9.52 -11.04
N ARG A 317 -2.70 10.54 -11.79
CA ARG A 317 -2.15 11.89 -11.71
C ARG A 317 -2.29 12.51 -10.33
N GLN A 318 -3.49 12.43 -9.75
CA GLN A 318 -3.74 12.98 -8.43
C GLN A 318 -2.97 12.24 -7.32
N PRO A 319 -3.01 10.89 -7.23
CA PRO A 319 -2.21 10.16 -6.24
C PRO A 319 -0.71 10.42 -6.31
N LEU A 320 -0.15 10.57 -7.52
CA LEU A 320 1.27 10.89 -7.70
C LEU A 320 1.64 12.32 -7.22
N GLU A 321 0.68 13.24 -7.21
CA GLU A 321 0.87 14.62 -6.79
C GLU A 321 0.58 14.81 -5.31
N ASP A 322 -0.60 14.35 -4.87
CA ASP A 322 -1.11 14.59 -3.51
C ASP A 322 -0.69 13.52 -2.50
N GLY A 323 -0.27 12.32 -2.96
CA GLY A 323 0.06 11.18 -2.11
C GLY A 323 -1.16 10.57 -1.40
N VAL A 324 -2.36 10.91 -1.82
CA VAL A 324 -3.62 10.39 -1.29
C VAL A 324 -4.63 10.15 -2.41
N ILE A 325 -5.57 9.25 -2.16
CA ILE A 325 -6.72 9.03 -3.04
C ILE A 325 -8.01 9.09 -2.22
N THR A 326 -8.98 9.85 -2.69
CA THR A 326 -10.28 9.98 -2.04
C THR A 326 -11.36 9.30 -2.87
N ILE A 327 -12.07 8.37 -2.26
CA ILE A 327 -13.18 7.63 -2.86
C ILE A 327 -14.48 8.12 -2.23
N SER A 328 -15.37 8.68 -3.04
CA SER A 328 -16.71 9.09 -2.62
C SER A 328 -17.75 8.20 -3.30
N ARG A 329 -18.61 7.56 -2.52
CA ARG A 329 -19.69 6.66 -2.98
C ARG A 329 -20.95 6.91 -2.12
N ALA A 330 -22.06 6.34 -2.53
CA ALA A 330 -23.31 6.40 -1.75
C ALA A 330 -23.15 5.84 -0.31
N GLY A 331 -22.27 4.86 -0.12
CA GLY A 331 -21.98 4.27 1.18
C GLY A 331 -20.98 5.04 2.05
N GLY A 332 -20.48 6.22 1.59
CA GLY A 332 -19.57 7.06 2.35
C GLY A 332 -18.40 7.60 1.55
N ARG A 333 -17.55 8.35 2.25
CA ARG A 333 -16.28 8.89 1.74
C ARG A 333 -15.13 8.30 2.54
N ALA A 334 -14.09 7.83 1.86
CA ALA A 334 -12.86 7.37 2.49
C ALA A 334 -11.65 7.94 1.74
N THR A 335 -10.63 8.33 2.49
CA THR A 335 -9.34 8.79 1.96
C THR A 335 -8.27 7.78 2.34
N TYR A 336 -7.51 7.35 1.35
CA TYR A 336 -6.44 6.38 1.54
C TYR A 336 -5.09 7.01 1.19
N PRO A 337 -4.04 6.80 1.98
CA PRO A 337 -2.68 7.14 1.60
C PRO A 337 -2.28 6.39 0.33
N SER A 338 -1.51 7.06 -0.54
CA SER A 338 -1.07 6.51 -1.82
C SER A 338 0.31 7.03 -2.22
N SER A 339 1.23 7.07 -1.25
CA SER A 339 2.62 7.42 -1.49
C SER A 339 3.37 6.20 -2.02
N PHE A 340 3.54 6.07 -3.33
CA PHE A 340 4.20 4.93 -3.98
C PHE A 340 5.21 5.42 -5.01
N MET A 341 6.10 4.52 -5.45
CA MET A 341 6.94 4.70 -6.62
C MET A 341 6.24 4.09 -7.83
N LEU A 342 6.03 4.89 -8.89
CA LEU A 342 5.49 4.40 -10.14
C LEU A 342 6.63 3.92 -11.05
N ILE A 343 6.62 2.64 -11.39
CA ILE A 343 7.53 2.05 -12.35
C ILE A 343 6.72 1.65 -13.57
N GLY A 344 6.96 2.32 -14.70
CA GLY A 344 6.36 1.99 -15.98
C GLY A 344 7.30 1.17 -16.85
N ALA A 345 6.77 0.20 -17.59
CA ALA A 345 7.51 -0.47 -18.66
C ALA A 345 6.70 -0.44 -19.95
N MET A 346 7.39 -0.19 -21.07
CA MET A 346 6.75 -0.17 -22.37
C MET A 346 7.71 -0.59 -23.49
N ASN A 347 7.14 -0.99 -24.60
CA ASN A 347 7.88 -1.12 -25.86
C ASN A 347 7.95 0.23 -26.58
N PRO A 348 8.93 0.46 -27.47
CA PRO A 348 9.06 1.73 -28.18
C PRO A 348 7.99 1.94 -29.28
N CYS A 349 7.29 0.88 -29.70
CA CYS A 349 6.21 0.91 -30.68
C CYS A 349 5.35 -0.36 -30.58
N PRO A 350 4.24 -0.51 -31.32
CA PRO A 350 3.40 -1.71 -31.28
C PRO A 350 4.12 -3.02 -31.64
N CYS A 351 5.05 -3.02 -32.61
CA CYS A 351 5.85 -4.21 -32.91
C CYS A 351 7.04 -4.41 -31.97
N GLY A 352 7.42 -3.38 -31.20
CA GLY A 352 8.50 -3.43 -30.23
C GLY A 352 9.91 -3.13 -30.76
N TYR A 353 10.08 -2.86 -32.06
CA TYR A 353 11.42 -2.77 -32.68
C TYR A 353 11.78 -1.38 -33.23
N PHE A 354 11.04 -0.34 -32.89
CA PHE A 354 11.40 1.02 -33.27
C PHE A 354 12.73 1.43 -32.61
N GLY A 355 13.71 1.83 -33.44
CA GLY A 355 15.08 2.14 -33.01
C GLY A 355 15.93 0.92 -32.63
N HIS A 356 15.51 -0.31 -32.94
CA HIS A 356 16.29 -1.51 -32.65
C HIS A 356 17.51 -1.62 -33.59
N PRO A 357 18.72 -1.94 -33.07
CA PRO A 357 19.95 -1.93 -33.89
C PRO A 357 19.98 -2.98 -34.99
N THR A 358 19.35 -4.16 -34.81
CA THR A 358 19.46 -5.29 -35.74
C THR A 358 18.13 -5.73 -36.36
N ARG A 359 16.98 -5.28 -35.82
CA ARG A 359 15.65 -5.64 -36.34
C ARG A 359 14.91 -4.41 -36.85
N ALA A 360 14.44 -4.45 -38.08
CA ALA A 360 13.66 -3.36 -38.67
C ALA A 360 12.27 -3.27 -38.03
N CYS A 361 11.85 -2.04 -37.71
CA CYS A 361 10.49 -1.76 -37.27
C CYS A 361 9.52 -1.86 -38.44
N THR A 362 8.40 -2.57 -38.27
CA THR A 362 7.35 -2.74 -39.31
C THR A 362 6.20 -1.73 -39.14
N CYS A 363 6.23 -0.87 -38.15
CA CYS A 363 5.19 0.13 -37.90
C CYS A 363 5.38 1.36 -38.77
N SER A 364 4.29 1.90 -39.31
CA SER A 364 4.31 3.24 -39.91
C SER A 364 4.55 4.29 -38.81
N GLN A 365 5.12 5.42 -39.18
CA GLN A 365 5.39 6.56 -38.29
C GLN A 365 4.12 7.01 -37.55
N THR A 366 3.00 7.06 -38.25
CA THR A 366 1.69 7.39 -37.65
C THR A 366 1.29 6.39 -36.54
N LYS A 367 1.50 5.06 -36.75
CA LYS A 367 1.22 4.04 -35.74
C LYS A 367 2.12 4.19 -34.52
N VAL A 368 3.39 4.52 -34.73
CA VAL A 368 4.35 4.78 -33.63
C VAL A 368 3.88 5.99 -32.81
N SER A 369 3.59 7.11 -33.46
CA SER A 369 3.09 8.34 -32.80
C SER A 369 1.80 8.09 -32.03
N LEU A 370 0.81 7.42 -32.63
CA LEU A 370 -0.45 7.08 -31.95
C LEU A 370 -0.24 6.18 -30.71
N TYR A 371 0.72 5.27 -30.79
CA TYR A 371 1.06 4.39 -29.68
C TYR A 371 1.72 5.16 -28.52
N LEU A 372 2.72 5.99 -28.82
CA LEU A 372 3.43 6.80 -27.83
C LEU A 372 2.50 7.83 -27.17
N ASN A 373 1.62 8.47 -27.95
CA ASN A 373 0.64 9.46 -27.49
C ASN A 373 -0.50 8.87 -26.63
N LYS A 374 -0.58 7.54 -26.45
CA LYS A 374 -1.47 6.95 -25.43
C LYS A 374 -1.06 7.37 -24.02
N ILE A 375 0.23 7.58 -23.78
CA ILE A 375 0.73 8.15 -22.52
C ILE A 375 0.63 9.67 -22.63
N SER A 376 -0.15 10.27 -21.75
CA SER A 376 -0.33 11.73 -21.78
C SER A 376 0.92 12.48 -21.31
N GLY A 377 1.17 13.65 -21.88
CA GLY A 377 2.26 14.54 -21.46
C GLY A 377 2.28 14.75 -19.94
N PRO A 378 1.14 15.07 -19.27
CA PRO A 378 1.08 15.19 -17.82
C PRO A 378 1.48 13.95 -17.02
N LEU A 379 1.30 12.74 -17.55
CA LEU A 379 1.78 11.52 -16.89
C LEU A 379 3.29 11.33 -17.12
N LEU A 380 3.78 11.56 -18.33
CA LEU A 380 5.23 11.58 -18.64
C LEU A 380 5.96 12.60 -17.76
N ASP A 381 5.35 13.75 -17.59
CA ASP A 381 5.85 14.76 -16.67
C ASP A 381 5.99 14.30 -15.23
N ARG A 382 5.40 13.21 -14.80
CA ARG A 382 5.54 12.62 -13.47
C ARG A 382 6.54 11.49 -13.40
N MET A 383 7.12 11.09 -14.54
CA MET A 383 8.26 10.18 -14.59
C MET A 383 9.55 11.00 -14.42
N ASP A 384 10.25 10.80 -13.31
CA ASP A 384 11.47 11.54 -13.01
C ASP A 384 12.64 11.03 -13.84
N LEU A 385 12.70 9.71 -14.02
CA LEU A 385 13.72 8.97 -14.72
C LEU A 385 13.13 8.24 -15.93
N GLN A 386 13.86 8.23 -17.01
CA GLN A 386 13.55 7.44 -18.20
C GLN A 386 14.82 6.71 -18.65
N VAL A 387 14.72 5.41 -18.89
CA VAL A 387 15.87 4.58 -19.27
C VAL A 387 15.52 3.65 -20.42
N GLU A 388 16.43 3.53 -21.36
CA GLU A 388 16.35 2.52 -22.41
C GLU A 388 16.90 1.19 -21.90
N VAL A 389 16.17 0.10 -22.20
CA VAL A 389 16.56 -1.27 -21.81
C VAL A 389 16.85 -2.03 -23.10
N PRO A 390 18.08 -1.97 -23.64
CA PRO A 390 18.45 -2.63 -24.89
C PRO A 390 18.52 -4.15 -24.74
N PRO A 391 18.51 -4.91 -25.83
CA PRO A 391 18.82 -6.34 -25.76
C PRO A 391 20.21 -6.57 -25.19
N VAL A 392 20.36 -7.63 -24.38
CA VAL A 392 21.67 -8.02 -23.83
C VAL A 392 22.46 -8.76 -24.90
N GLU A 393 23.69 -8.35 -25.13
CA GLU A 393 24.62 -9.04 -26.02
C GLU A 393 24.95 -10.45 -25.49
N TYR A 394 25.18 -11.40 -26.41
CA TYR A 394 25.45 -12.80 -26.07
C TYR A 394 26.63 -12.94 -25.09
N ASP A 395 27.71 -12.23 -25.31
CA ASP A 395 28.93 -12.29 -24.47
C ASP A 395 28.65 -11.89 -23.01
N ARG A 396 27.77 -10.90 -22.82
CA ARG A 396 27.35 -10.48 -21.48
C ARG A 396 26.36 -11.45 -20.83
N MET A 397 25.58 -12.18 -21.63
CA MET A 397 24.72 -13.26 -21.13
C MET A 397 25.53 -14.49 -20.72
N ALA A 398 26.60 -14.79 -21.44
CA ALA A 398 27.49 -15.93 -21.18
C ALA A 398 28.50 -15.66 -20.03
N ASP A 399 28.66 -14.42 -19.59
CA ASP A 399 29.55 -14.06 -18.48
C ASP A 399 29.08 -14.75 -17.19
N ALA A 400 29.91 -15.67 -16.67
CA ALA A 400 29.62 -16.43 -15.46
C ALA A 400 29.81 -15.62 -14.16
N ARG A 401 30.41 -14.42 -14.23
CA ARG A 401 30.64 -13.59 -13.04
C ARG A 401 29.30 -13.09 -12.50
N PRO A 402 29.02 -13.25 -11.21
CA PRO A 402 27.83 -12.70 -10.62
C PRO A 402 27.83 -11.18 -10.75
N ALA A 403 26.68 -10.61 -11.06
CA ALA A 403 26.51 -9.18 -10.98
C ALA A 403 26.47 -8.75 -9.50
N GLU A 404 26.57 -7.44 -9.26
CA GLU A 404 26.48 -6.86 -7.92
C GLU A 404 25.16 -7.26 -7.23
N SER A 405 25.23 -7.67 -5.97
CA SER A 405 24.09 -8.17 -5.21
C SER A 405 23.13 -7.05 -4.78
N SER A 406 21.87 -7.41 -4.55
CA SER A 406 20.89 -6.51 -3.95
C SER A 406 21.35 -5.91 -2.63
N ALA A 407 22.06 -6.66 -1.80
CA ALA A 407 22.56 -6.21 -0.51
C ALA A 407 23.60 -5.08 -0.64
N GLU A 408 24.47 -5.15 -1.66
CA GLU A 408 25.46 -4.10 -1.93
C GLU A 408 24.82 -2.81 -2.43
N VAL A 409 23.89 -2.92 -3.37
CA VAL A 409 23.13 -1.76 -3.87
C VAL A 409 22.29 -1.14 -2.75
N ARG A 410 21.61 -1.98 -1.95
CA ARG A 410 20.79 -1.52 -0.82
C ARG A 410 21.59 -0.73 0.20
N ARG A 411 22.83 -1.15 0.54
CA ARG A 411 23.69 -0.39 1.46
C ARG A 411 23.93 1.05 0.97
N ARG A 412 24.20 1.27 -0.34
CA ARG A 412 24.37 2.61 -0.92
C ARG A 412 23.06 3.40 -0.89
N VAL A 413 21.96 2.76 -1.24
CA VAL A 413 20.62 3.36 -1.18
C VAL A 413 20.27 3.81 0.24
N GLU A 414 20.53 2.98 1.24
CA GLU A 414 20.28 3.31 2.65
C GLU A 414 21.18 4.44 3.15
N ALA A 415 22.46 4.46 2.77
CA ALA A 415 23.37 5.55 3.10
C ALA A 415 22.85 6.89 2.55
N ALA A 416 22.43 6.93 1.28
CA ALA A 416 21.84 8.11 0.67
C ALA A 416 20.52 8.52 1.38
N ARG A 417 19.67 7.56 1.76
CA ARG A 417 18.43 7.82 2.52
C ARG A 417 18.68 8.34 3.92
N GLN A 418 19.73 7.90 4.59
CA GLN A 418 20.13 8.44 5.89
C GLN A 418 20.55 9.91 5.79
N ILE A 419 21.29 10.28 4.73
CA ILE A 419 21.61 11.69 4.45
C ILE A 419 20.33 12.51 4.28
N GLN A 420 19.38 12.02 3.50
CA GLN A 420 18.09 12.68 3.27
C GLN A 420 17.28 12.82 4.56
N ARG A 421 17.14 11.75 5.36
CA ARG A 421 16.43 11.79 6.65
C ARG A 421 17.00 12.85 7.59
N ARG A 422 18.34 12.94 7.70
CA ARG A 422 18.99 13.96 8.52
C ARG A 422 18.76 15.37 7.98
N ARG A 423 18.89 15.56 6.65
CA ARG A 423 18.72 16.84 5.96
C ARG A 423 17.29 17.38 6.09
N TYR A 424 16.29 16.52 6.03
CA TYR A 424 14.86 16.90 6.02
C TYR A 424 14.17 16.72 7.37
N ALA A 425 14.92 16.47 8.43
CA ALA A 425 14.35 16.36 9.78
C ALA A 425 13.45 17.57 10.11
N GLY A 426 12.24 17.30 10.59
CA GLY A 426 11.26 18.34 10.94
C GLY A 426 10.51 18.98 9.77
N THR A 427 10.76 18.57 8.51
CA THR A 427 10.06 19.12 7.33
C THR A 427 8.87 18.28 6.84
N GLY A 428 8.71 17.05 7.35
CA GLY A 428 7.73 16.09 6.87
C GLY A 428 8.08 15.43 5.53
N VAL A 429 9.23 15.77 4.92
CA VAL A 429 9.72 15.19 3.66
C VAL A 429 10.64 13.99 3.97
N THR A 430 10.40 12.86 3.31
CA THR A 430 11.13 11.61 3.55
C THR A 430 12.17 11.30 2.48
N CYS A 431 12.10 11.92 1.29
CA CYS A 431 12.99 11.64 0.17
C CYS A 431 13.06 12.79 -0.84
N ASN A 432 14.09 12.77 -1.69
CA ASN A 432 14.34 13.83 -2.66
C ASN A 432 13.20 14.03 -3.67
N ALA A 433 12.52 12.97 -4.10
CA ALA A 433 11.39 13.07 -5.03
C ALA A 433 10.22 13.89 -4.47
N ARG A 434 10.11 14.03 -3.14
CA ARG A 434 9.04 14.76 -2.44
C ARG A 434 9.41 16.20 -2.06
N LEU A 435 10.58 16.70 -2.48
CA LEU A 435 11.00 18.07 -2.19
C LEU A 435 10.02 19.08 -2.80
N THR A 436 9.56 20.01 -1.97
CA THR A 436 8.78 21.16 -2.42
C THR A 436 9.67 22.21 -3.10
N PRO A 437 9.14 23.13 -3.92
CA PRO A 437 9.95 24.18 -4.55
C PRO A 437 10.76 25.03 -3.55
N ALA A 438 10.24 25.28 -2.36
CA ALA A 438 10.95 25.99 -1.31
C ALA A 438 12.17 25.21 -0.77
N LEU A 439 11.99 23.91 -0.58
CA LEU A 439 13.06 23.02 -0.12
C LEU A 439 14.09 22.72 -1.22
N LEU A 440 13.69 22.71 -2.49
CA LEU A 440 14.63 22.60 -3.61
C LEU A 440 15.66 23.73 -3.59
N LYS A 441 15.21 24.99 -3.47
CA LYS A 441 16.11 26.15 -3.37
C LYS A 441 17.08 26.05 -2.20
N LYS A 442 16.64 25.48 -1.09
CA LYS A 442 17.44 25.36 0.12
C LYS A 442 18.48 24.23 0.05
N TYR A 443 18.13 23.10 -0.52
CA TYR A 443 18.93 21.86 -0.40
C TYR A 443 19.56 21.37 -1.71
N CYS A 444 19.13 21.87 -2.87
CA CYS A 444 19.75 21.53 -4.14
C CYS A 444 20.74 22.62 -4.57
N VAL A 445 21.79 22.81 -3.77
CA VAL A 445 22.85 23.80 -4.06
C VAL A 445 23.77 23.23 -5.13
N LEU A 446 23.88 23.97 -6.24
CA LEU A 446 24.73 23.65 -7.39
C LEU A 446 26.13 24.30 -7.23
N THR A 447 27.16 23.64 -7.77
CA THR A 447 28.41 24.33 -8.02
C THR A 447 28.27 25.27 -9.23
N PRO A 448 29.12 26.31 -9.41
CA PRO A 448 29.02 27.21 -10.55
C PRO A 448 29.12 26.50 -11.91
N GLU A 449 29.88 25.41 -12.00
CA GLU A 449 30.03 24.60 -13.21
C GLU A 449 28.73 23.80 -13.48
N ALA A 450 28.12 23.22 -12.43
CA ALA A 450 26.86 22.49 -12.53
C ALA A 450 25.72 23.41 -12.94
N ASP A 451 25.67 24.62 -12.40
CA ASP A 451 24.65 25.62 -12.76
C ASP A 451 24.74 26.02 -14.25
N ARG A 452 25.96 26.30 -14.76
CA ARG A 452 26.18 26.57 -16.18
C ARG A 452 25.74 25.41 -17.09
N LEU A 453 26.06 24.17 -16.69
CA LEU A 453 25.65 22.98 -17.45
C LEU A 453 24.13 22.83 -17.46
N LEU A 454 23.47 23.05 -16.32
CA LEU A 454 22.03 22.96 -16.18
C LEU A 454 21.32 24.05 -17.00
N ALA A 455 21.83 25.28 -17.00
CA ALA A 455 21.30 26.39 -17.81
C ALA A 455 21.39 26.07 -19.31
N ALA A 456 22.54 25.57 -19.77
CA ALA A 456 22.71 25.16 -21.15
C ALA A 456 21.76 24.01 -21.57
N ALA A 457 21.55 23.05 -20.67
CA ALA A 457 20.59 21.96 -20.88
C ALA A 457 19.14 22.45 -20.92
N TYR A 458 18.78 23.39 -20.03
CA TYR A 458 17.44 23.99 -19.98
C TYR A 458 17.07 24.63 -21.33
N GLU A 459 17.96 25.45 -21.88
CA GLU A 459 17.76 26.11 -23.18
C GLU A 459 17.75 25.10 -24.34
N ARG A 460 18.75 24.20 -24.41
CA ARG A 460 18.91 23.25 -25.50
C ARG A 460 17.80 22.21 -25.59
N MET A 461 17.28 21.78 -24.45
CA MET A 461 16.24 20.77 -24.38
C MET A 461 14.83 21.35 -24.30
N GLY A 462 14.69 22.68 -24.16
CA GLY A 462 13.38 23.34 -24.00
C GLY A 462 12.63 22.86 -22.76
N LEU A 463 13.32 22.70 -21.63
CA LEU A 463 12.74 22.16 -20.41
C LEU A 463 11.68 23.10 -19.84
N SER A 464 10.58 22.53 -19.33
CA SER A 464 9.62 23.27 -18.52
C SER A 464 10.15 23.49 -17.11
N GLY A 465 9.58 24.45 -16.36
CA GLY A 465 9.93 24.65 -14.96
C GLY A 465 9.74 23.38 -14.11
N ARG A 466 8.73 22.57 -14.40
CA ARG A 466 8.52 21.27 -13.74
C ARG A 466 9.63 20.27 -14.06
N SER A 467 10.08 20.23 -15.29
CA SER A 467 11.19 19.35 -15.72
C SER A 467 12.51 19.78 -15.08
N TYR A 468 12.73 21.09 -14.93
CA TYR A 468 13.87 21.66 -14.19
C TYR A 468 13.87 21.19 -12.73
N ASP A 469 12.77 21.34 -12.01
CA ASP A 469 12.66 20.92 -10.61
C ASP A 469 12.94 19.43 -10.42
N ARG A 470 12.48 18.58 -11.35
CA ARG A 470 12.73 17.13 -11.30
C ARG A 470 14.18 16.80 -11.54
N LEU A 471 14.79 17.45 -12.54
CA LEU A 471 16.20 17.24 -12.85
C LEU A 471 17.06 17.58 -11.63
N LEU A 472 16.72 18.65 -10.90
CA LEU A 472 17.37 19.01 -9.64
C LEU A 472 17.19 17.94 -8.55
N ARG A 473 15.97 17.37 -8.40
CA ARG A 473 15.73 16.28 -7.42
C ARG A 473 16.54 15.04 -7.75
N VAL A 474 16.62 14.66 -9.02
CA VAL A 474 17.41 13.52 -9.50
C VAL A 474 18.92 13.80 -9.28
N ALA A 475 19.41 14.96 -9.70
CA ALA A 475 20.82 15.36 -9.50
C ALA A 475 21.19 15.39 -8.00
N ARG A 476 20.29 15.86 -7.12
CA ARG A 476 20.50 15.78 -5.67
C ARG A 476 20.60 14.33 -5.18
N THR A 477 19.80 13.42 -5.73
CA THR A 477 19.86 12.00 -5.36
C THR A 477 21.17 11.36 -5.80
N ILE A 478 21.63 11.67 -7.01
CA ILE A 478 22.93 11.20 -7.52
C ILE A 478 24.08 11.72 -6.64
N ALA A 479 24.04 13.00 -6.25
CA ALA A 479 25.01 13.58 -5.34
C ALA A 479 24.95 12.94 -3.93
N ASP A 480 23.78 12.59 -3.42
CA ASP A 480 23.64 11.86 -2.14
C ASP A 480 24.25 10.45 -2.23
N LEU A 481 24.05 9.74 -3.34
CA LEU A 481 24.69 8.43 -3.60
C LEU A 481 26.22 8.54 -3.70
N ALA A 482 26.73 9.67 -4.18
CA ALA A 482 28.15 9.97 -4.24
C ALA A 482 28.70 10.52 -2.89
N GLY A 483 27.86 10.74 -1.88
CA GLY A 483 28.24 11.35 -0.62
C GLY A 483 28.63 12.83 -0.73
N SER A 484 28.23 13.51 -1.82
CA SER A 484 28.57 14.91 -2.08
C SER A 484 27.60 15.88 -1.43
N GLU A 485 28.11 16.91 -0.77
CA GLU A 485 27.29 17.95 -0.15
C GLU A 485 26.63 18.86 -1.19
N GLN A 486 27.35 19.22 -2.25
CA GLN A 486 26.88 20.04 -3.36
C GLN A 486 26.63 19.21 -4.61
N ILE A 487 25.76 19.69 -5.48
CA ILE A 487 25.49 19.07 -6.78
C ILE A 487 26.58 19.55 -7.77
N GLY A 488 27.46 18.64 -8.18
CA GLY A 488 28.49 18.91 -9.16
C GLY A 488 28.02 18.66 -10.61
N PRO A 489 28.88 18.99 -11.61
CA PRO A 489 28.55 18.84 -13.03
C PRO A 489 28.28 17.39 -13.45
N ASP A 490 28.98 16.41 -12.89
CA ASP A 490 28.78 15.00 -13.19
C ASP A 490 27.39 14.52 -12.76
N HIS A 491 26.91 15.00 -11.60
CA HIS A 491 25.58 14.68 -11.08
C HIS A 491 24.47 15.24 -11.99
N VAL A 492 24.68 16.47 -12.51
CA VAL A 492 23.76 17.10 -13.48
C VAL A 492 23.80 16.38 -14.82
N ALA A 493 24.98 16.01 -15.30
CA ALA A 493 25.13 15.31 -16.57
C ALA A 493 24.43 13.93 -16.54
N GLU A 494 24.61 13.16 -15.45
CA GLU A 494 23.90 11.88 -15.28
C GLU A 494 22.38 12.08 -15.20
N ALA A 495 21.90 13.09 -14.47
CA ALA A 495 20.47 13.39 -14.36
C ALA A 495 19.87 13.77 -15.72
N ILE A 496 20.60 14.51 -16.57
CA ILE A 496 20.19 14.86 -17.94
C ILE A 496 20.05 13.61 -18.82
N GLN A 497 20.96 12.63 -18.68
CA GLN A 497 20.88 11.38 -19.45
C GLN A 497 19.57 10.65 -19.21
N PHE A 498 19.02 10.66 -17.99
CA PHE A 498 17.74 10.05 -17.65
C PHE A 498 16.52 10.80 -18.23
N ARG A 499 16.72 11.88 -18.99
CA ARG A 499 15.65 12.63 -19.70
C ARG A 499 15.79 12.62 -21.22
N ASN A 500 16.82 11.99 -21.77
CA ASN A 500 17.09 11.98 -23.20
C ASN A 500 16.00 11.29 -24.04
N LEU A 501 15.22 10.39 -23.45
CA LEU A 501 14.15 9.68 -24.15
C LEU A 501 12.97 10.58 -24.51
N ASP A 502 12.73 11.68 -23.77
CA ASP A 502 11.71 12.68 -24.13
C ASP A 502 11.92 13.17 -25.57
N ARG A 503 13.17 13.49 -25.93
CA ARG A 503 13.53 13.94 -27.28
C ARG A 503 13.47 12.79 -28.30
N LYS A 504 13.97 11.61 -27.94
CA LYS A 504 14.05 10.45 -28.85
C LYS A 504 12.68 9.94 -29.29
N TYR A 505 11.69 9.93 -28.40
CA TYR A 505 10.39 9.30 -28.64
C TYR A 505 9.22 10.28 -28.75
N TRP A 506 9.24 11.43 -28.07
CA TRP A 506 8.08 12.33 -27.99
C TRP A 506 8.29 13.70 -28.67
N GLN A 507 9.54 14.12 -28.95
CA GLN A 507 9.82 15.42 -29.59
C GLN A 507 10.18 15.35 -31.10
N VAL A 508 10.31 14.17 -31.68
CA VAL A 508 10.69 13.97 -33.10
C VAL A 508 9.59 14.40 -34.11
N THR A 509 8.42 14.84 -33.68
CA THR A 509 7.24 14.97 -34.56
C THR A 509 7.01 16.35 -35.19
N ALA A 510 7.83 17.37 -34.98
CA ALA A 510 7.51 18.72 -35.46
C ALA A 510 8.45 19.29 -36.55
N LYS A 511 9.58 18.67 -36.86
CA LYS A 511 10.55 19.21 -37.81
C LYS A 511 11.06 18.27 -38.92
N GLU A 512 10.66 17.01 -38.90
CA GLU A 512 11.03 16.01 -39.92
C GLU A 512 9.79 15.47 -40.66
N LEU A 513 8.69 16.19 -40.65
CA LEU A 513 7.55 16.11 -41.52
C LEU A 513 7.64 17.31 -42.49
#